data_64d9848e8b4b54a1ded920c89dafd634
#
_entry.id   64d9848e8b4b54a1ded920c89dafd634
#
_cell.length_a   1.000
_cell.length_b   1.000
_cell.length_c   1.000
_cell.angle_alpha   90.00
_cell.angle_beta   90.00
_cell.angle_gamma   90.00
#
_symmetry.space_group_name_H-M   'P 1'
#
loop_
_entity.id
_entity.type
_entity.pdbx_description
1 polymer ?
#
loop_
_entity_poly.entity_id
_entity_poly.type
_entity_poly.pdbx_seq_one_letter_code
_entity_poly.pdbx_strand_id
1 'polypeptide(L)'
;MQVARRIIRFLEDRRVLYNDFVWEVPDECIQSALEIRKFLTVELGNLKEGSELAAPMRSMRAACRKFLNDMHCEFGTLTRPRFGNHYDFFTALGELRSSFGLNIASLAVQYGVDVEDELATVLPVEDVD
;
A
#
# COMPACT_ATOMS: atom_id res chain seq x y z
N MET A 1 14.97 11.67 -3.47
CA MET A 1 14.66 11.87 -4.80
C MET A 1 14.49 10.65 -5.66
N GLN A 2 15.59 10.00 -6.04
CA GLN A 2 15.45 8.82 -6.90
C GLN A 2 14.73 7.68 -6.19
N VAL A 3 14.96 7.51 -4.89
CA VAL A 3 14.31 6.45 -4.15
C VAL A 3 12.80 6.71 -4.06
N ALA A 4 12.42 7.95 -3.74
CA ALA A 4 11.00 8.29 -3.66
C ALA A 4 10.31 8.05 -5.00
N ARG A 5 10.95 8.45 -6.10
CA ARG A 5 10.38 8.25 -7.43
C ARG A 5 10.24 6.76 -7.73
N ARG A 6 11.25 5.97 -7.39
CA ARG A 6 11.22 4.53 -7.65
C ARG A 6 10.08 3.86 -6.88
N ILE A 7 9.86 4.28 -5.63
CA ILE A 7 8.78 3.74 -4.83
C ILE A 7 7.43 4.06 -5.48
N ILE A 8 7.23 5.32 -5.85
CA ILE A 8 5.96 5.72 -6.45
C ILE A 8 5.72 5.00 -7.77
N ARG A 9 6.77 4.89 -8.61
CA ARG A 9 6.60 4.18 -9.89
C ARG A 9 6.29 2.71 -9.68
N PHE A 10 6.91 2.07 -8.69
CA PHE A 10 6.57 0.68 -8.36
C PHE A 10 5.09 0.56 -7.97
N LEU A 11 4.62 1.48 -7.11
CA LEU A 11 3.26 1.42 -6.62
C LEU A 11 2.24 1.73 -7.69
N GLU A 12 2.60 2.53 -8.68
CA GLU A 12 1.68 2.83 -9.79
C GLU A 12 1.28 1.59 -10.57
N ASP A 13 2.08 0.55 -10.49
CA ASP A 13 1.81 -0.70 -11.19
C ASP A 13 1.10 -1.72 -10.31
N ARG A 14 0.65 -1.33 -9.12
CA ARG A 14 0.01 -2.25 -8.16
C ARG A 14 -1.47 -1.97 -8.08
N ARG A 15 -2.25 -2.71 -8.85
CA ARG A 15 -3.69 -2.48 -8.97
C ARG A 15 -4.43 -2.62 -7.64
N VAL A 16 -3.87 -3.38 -6.69
CA VAL A 16 -4.52 -3.54 -5.39
C VAL A 16 -4.77 -2.19 -4.72
N LEU A 17 -3.99 -1.18 -5.07
CA LEU A 17 -4.11 0.14 -4.45
C LEU A 17 -5.20 1.01 -5.07
N TYR A 18 -5.67 0.72 -6.28
CA TYR A 18 -6.60 1.63 -6.95
C TYR A 18 -7.68 0.96 -7.80
N ASN A 19 -7.60 -0.35 -8.00
CA ASN A 19 -8.58 -1.00 -8.84
C ASN A 19 -9.96 -0.98 -8.18
N ASP A 20 -11.01 -1.02 -8.99
CA ASP A 20 -12.37 -1.02 -8.46
C ASP A 20 -12.58 -2.22 -7.55
N PHE A 21 -13.18 -1.98 -6.38
CA PHE A 21 -13.42 -3.04 -5.40
C PHE A 21 -14.12 -4.25 -6.00
N VAL A 22 -15.07 -4.03 -6.89
CA VAL A 22 -15.86 -5.14 -7.43
C VAL A 22 -15.02 -6.08 -8.28
N TRP A 23 -13.86 -5.63 -8.75
CA TRP A 23 -12.98 -6.44 -9.57
C TRP A 23 -11.86 -7.09 -8.77
N GLU A 24 -11.79 -6.84 -7.47
CA GLU A 24 -10.70 -7.36 -6.67
C GLU A 24 -10.99 -8.76 -6.17
N VAL A 25 -9.97 -9.60 -6.26
CA VAL A 25 -10.01 -10.98 -5.78
C VAL A 25 -9.11 -11.06 -4.55
N PRO A 26 -9.62 -11.51 -3.40
CA PRO A 26 -8.83 -11.50 -2.17
C PRO A 26 -7.46 -12.18 -2.29
N ASP A 27 -7.38 -13.32 -2.96
CA ASP A 27 -6.09 -14.01 -3.11
C ASP A 27 -5.08 -13.18 -3.87
N GLU A 28 -5.52 -12.47 -4.91
CA GLU A 28 -4.63 -11.61 -5.68
C GLU A 28 -4.19 -10.41 -4.87
N CYS A 29 -5.08 -9.87 -4.05
CA CYS A 29 -4.74 -8.75 -3.19
C CYS A 29 -3.72 -9.17 -2.13
N ILE A 30 -3.87 -10.36 -1.57
CA ILE A 30 -2.90 -10.90 -0.61
C ILE A 30 -1.53 -11.02 -1.27
N GLN A 31 -1.50 -11.60 -2.47
CA GLN A 31 -0.23 -11.76 -3.18
C GLN A 31 0.41 -10.41 -3.47
N SER A 32 -0.39 -9.44 -3.89
CA SER A 32 0.11 -8.10 -4.19
C SER A 32 0.65 -7.42 -2.94
N ALA A 33 -0.07 -7.55 -1.81
CA ALA A 33 0.39 -6.96 -0.56
C ALA A 33 1.71 -7.58 -0.11
N LEU A 34 1.87 -8.88 -0.31
CA LEU A 34 3.14 -9.54 0.00
C LEU A 34 4.27 -8.98 -0.85
N GLU A 35 4.02 -8.76 -2.14
CA GLU A 35 5.03 -8.22 -3.04
C GLU A 35 5.42 -6.79 -2.66
N ILE A 36 4.43 -5.98 -2.33
CA ILE A 36 4.69 -4.60 -1.91
C ILE A 36 5.50 -4.59 -0.62
N ARG A 37 5.12 -5.41 0.35
CA ARG A 37 5.84 -5.48 1.62
C ARG A 37 7.30 -5.88 1.40
N LYS A 38 7.51 -6.87 0.53
CA LYS A 38 8.86 -7.32 0.22
C LYS A 38 9.68 -6.21 -0.42
N PHE A 39 9.08 -5.50 -1.38
CA PHE A 39 9.74 -4.39 -2.04
C PHE A 39 10.13 -3.32 -1.03
N LEU A 40 9.21 -2.94 -0.14
CA LEU A 40 9.47 -1.90 0.85
C LEU A 40 10.56 -2.34 1.82
N THR A 41 10.59 -3.61 2.19
CA THR A 41 11.62 -4.11 3.09
C THR A 41 13.01 -3.98 2.46
N VAL A 42 13.13 -4.32 1.18
CA VAL A 42 14.41 -4.19 0.49
C VAL A 42 14.83 -2.72 0.40
N GLU A 43 13.90 -1.85 0.04
CA GLU A 43 14.22 -0.43 -0.08
C GLU A 43 14.60 0.19 1.27
N LEU A 44 13.91 -0.23 2.33
CA LEU A 44 14.26 0.24 3.68
C LEU A 44 15.67 -0.17 4.05
N GLY A 45 16.07 -1.40 3.68
CA GLY A 45 17.41 -1.87 3.99
C GLY A 45 18.52 -1.11 3.26
N ASN A 46 18.17 -0.43 2.18
CA ASN A 46 19.13 0.33 1.39
C ASN A 46 19.17 1.82 1.74
N LEU A 47 18.30 2.26 2.66
CA LEU A 47 18.28 3.67 3.03
C LEU A 47 19.45 4.01 3.94
N LYS A 48 19.90 5.24 3.83
CA LYS A 48 20.89 5.78 4.76
C LYS A 48 20.23 6.00 6.10
N GLU A 49 21.02 5.86 7.17
CA GLU A 49 20.54 6.17 8.50
C GLU A 49 20.05 7.60 8.57
N GLY A 50 18.91 7.79 9.24
CA GLY A 50 18.34 9.12 9.39
C GLY A 50 17.54 9.60 8.21
N SER A 51 17.34 8.76 7.19
CA SER A 51 16.57 9.15 6.03
C SER A 51 15.11 9.43 6.40
N GLU A 52 14.59 10.53 5.90
CA GLU A 52 13.20 10.90 6.13
C GLU A 52 12.23 9.99 5.38
N LEU A 53 12.73 9.23 4.42
CA LEU A 53 11.91 8.25 3.71
C LEU A 53 11.51 7.08 4.59
N ALA A 54 12.27 6.82 5.66
CA ALA A 54 12.05 5.62 6.46
C ALA A 54 10.67 5.58 7.10
N ALA A 55 10.20 6.70 7.65
CA ALA A 55 8.93 6.73 8.35
C ALA A 55 7.75 6.40 7.45
N PRO A 56 7.56 7.05 6.30
CA PRO A 56 6.44 6.68 5.44
C PRO A 56 6.58 5.27 4.89
N MET A 57 7.79 4.81 4.62
CA MET A 57 7.97 3.45 4.12
C MET A 57 7.62 2.41 5.18
N ARG A 58 7.99 2.64 6.44
CA ARG A 58 7.59 1.76 7.52
C ARG A 58 6.10 1.75 7.72
N SER A 59 5.47 2.91 7.59
CA SER A 59 4.02 3.02 7.72
C SER A 59 3.31 2.21 6.64
N MET A 60 3.77 2.32 5.40
CA MET A 60 3.17 1.53 4.31
C MET A 60 3.41 0.04 4.52
N ARG A 61 4.61 -0.34 4.98
CA ARG A 61 4.89 -1.75 5.24
C ARG A 61 4.00 -2.29 6.36
N ALA A 62 3.78 -1.47 7.39
CA ALA A 62 2.90 -1.88 8.48
C ALA A 62 1.46 -2.05 7.99
N ALA A 63 1.02 -1.20 7.06
CA ALA A 63 -0.31 -1.35 6.48
C ALA A 63 -0.44 -2.67 5.73
N CYS A 64 0.59 -3.07 5.01
CA CYS A 64 0.60 -4.36 4.33
C CYS A 64 0.49 -5.50 5.33
N ARG A 65 1.24 -5.43 6.44
CA ARG A 65 1.19 -6.48 7.45
C ARG A 65 -0.18 -6.56 8.10
N LYS A 66 -0.79 -5.40 8.37
CA LYS A 66 -2.13 -5.39 8.94
C LYS A 66 -3.13 -6.03 8.00
N PHE A 67 -3.06 -5.67 6.72
CA PHE A 67 -3.96 -6.26 5.72
C PHE A 67 -3.79 -7.78 5.68
N LEU A 68 -2.55 -8.26 5.67
CA LEU A 68 -2.27 -9.68 5.62
C LEU A 68 -2.78 -10.40 6.87
N ASN A 69 -2.62 -9.78 8.03
CA ASN A 69 -3.14 -10.35 9.27
C ASN A 69 -4.66 -10.39 9.26
N ASP A 70 -5.29 -9.32 8.78
CA ASP A 70 -6.74 -9.26 8.71
C ASP A 70 -7.29 -10.33 7.78
N MET A 71 -6.51 -10.70 6.76
CA MET A 71 -6.90 -11.74 5.83
C MET A 71 -6.44 -13.12 6.29
N HIS A 72 -5.85 -13.21 7.48
CA HIS A 72 -5.39 -14.47 8.06
C HIS A 72 -4.39 -15.21 7.19
N CYS A 73 -3.48 -14.47 6.59
CA CYS A 73 -2.42 -15.05 5.78
C CYS A 73 -1.15 -15.10 6.62
N GLU A 74 -0.89 -16.23 7.25
CA GLU A 74 0.31 -16.42 8.05
C GLU A 74 1.15 -17.50 7.45
N PHE A 75 2.48 -17.27 7.42
CA PHE A 75 3.44 -18.26 6.96
C PHE A 75 3.12 -18.81 5.58
N GLY A 76 2.51 -18.01 4.75
CA GLY A 76 2.16 -18.44 3.41
C GLY A 76 0.99 -19.39 3.37
N THR A 77 0.41 -19.69 4.50
CA THR A 77 -0.75 -20.57 4.56
C THR A 77 -1.98 -19.72 4.69
N LEU A 78 -2.85 -19.84 3.71
CA LEU A 78 -4.11 -19.15 3.77
C LEU A 78 -5.03 -20.01 4.61
N THR A 79 -5.10 -19.72 5.90
CA THR A 79 -6.08 -20.38 6.71
C THR A 79 -7.44 -19.87 6.30
N ARG A 80 -8.47 -20.60 6.68
CA ARG A 80 -9.81 -20.18 6.38
C ARG A 80 -9.97 -18.70 6.70
N PRO A 81 -10.46 -17.90 5.77
CA PRO A 81 -10.63 -16.48 6.03
C PRO A 81 -11.52 -16.28 7.23
N ARG A 82 -11.07 -15.43 8.13
CA ARG A 82 -11.91 -15.02 9.24
C ARG A 82 -13.21 -14.47 8.72
N PHE A 83 -13.12 -13.83 7.59
CA PHE A 83 -14.23 -13.12 7.02
C PHE A 83 -15.07 -14.08 6.22
N GLY A 84 -16.30 -14.24 6.68
CA GLY A 84 -17.24 -14.99 5.91
C GLY A 84 -17.89 -14.15 4.83
N ASN A 85 -17.48 -12.89 4.70
CA ASN A 85 -18.19 -12.03 3.76
C ASN A 85 -17.24 -11.00 3.15
N HIS A 86 -17.72 -10.38 2.08
CA HIS A 86 -16.94 -9.39 1.33
C HIS A 86 -16.79 -8.08 2.07
N TYR A 87 -17.69 -7.80 3.01
CA TYR A 87 -17.64 -6.55 3.75
C TYR A 87 -16.31 -6.42 4.49
N ASP A 88 -15.89 -7.47 5.18
CA ASP A 88 -14.65 -7.42 5.94
C ASP A 88 -13.44 -7.29 5.04
N PHE A 89 -13.48 -7.97 3.88
CA PHE A 89 -12.41 -7.82 2.90
C PHE A 89 -12.33 -6.39 2.39
N PHE A 90 -13.48 -5.81 2.04
CA PHE A 90 -13.49 -4.45 1.52
C PHE A 90 -13.05 -3.44 2.58
N THR A 91 -13.40 -3.68 3.85
CA THR A 91 -12.94 -2.83 4.93
C THR A 91 -11.42 -2.89 5.05
N ALA A 92 -10.86 -4.09 5.04
CA ALA A 92 -9.41 -4.25 5.14
C ALA A 92 -8.71 -3.61 3.95
N LEU A 93 -9.25 -3.78 2.75
CA LEU A 93 -8.68 -3.19 1.55
C LEU A 93 -8.75 -1.67 1.60
N GLY A 94 -9.86 -1.13 2.09
CA GLY A 94 -10.02 0.31 2.24
C GLY A 94 -9.00 0.90 3.21
N GLU A 95 -8.75 0.21 4.31
CA GLU A 95 -7.74 0.67 5.27
C GLU A 95 -6.34 0.65 4.66
N LEU A 96 -6.04 -0.39 3.90
CA LEU A 96 -4.75 -0.48 3.22
C LEU A 96 -4.58 0.70 2.26
N ARG A 97 -5.58 0.97 1.45
CA ARG A 97 -5.54 2.06 0.48
C ARG A 97 -5.45 3.43 1.14
N SER A 98 -6.16 3.60 2.23
CA SER A 98 -6.15 4.88 2.95
C SER A 98 -4.76 5.19 3.50
N SER A 99 -4.11 4.18 4.10
CA SER A 99 -2.77 4.35 4.62
C SER A 99 -1.78 4.66 3.50
N PHE A 100 -1.86 3.94 2.39
CA PHE A 100 -0.97 4.21 1.27
C PHE A 100 -1.22 5.59 0.68
N GLY A 101 -2.48 6.00 0.59
CA GLY A 101 -2.79 7.31 0.06
C GLY A 101 -2.14 8.44 0.85
N LEU A 102 -2.22 8.35 2.18
CA LEU A 102 -1.60 9.36 3.03
C LEU A 102 -0.08 9.38 2.86
N ASN A 103 0.54 8.22 2.82
CA ASN A 103 1.98 8.14 2.70
C ASN A 103 2.49 8.54 1.32
N ILE A 104 1.76 8.17 0.27
CA ILE A 104 2.14 8.56 -1.09
C ILE A 104 2.02 10.07 -1.25
N ALA A 105 0.95 10.67 -0.70
CA ALA A 105 0.79 12.12 -0.75
C ALA A 105 1.96 12.83 -0.07
N SER A 106 2.37 12.31 1.09
CA SER A 106 3.49 12.88 1.82
C SER A 106 4.79 12.80 1.00
N LEU A 107 5.05 11.66 0.38
CA LEU A 107 6.24 11.48 -0.44
C LEU A 107 6.22 12.38 -1.66
N ALA A 108 5.05 12.48 -2.31
CA ALA A 108 4.93 13.28 -3.51
C ALA A 108 5.22 14.76 -3.23
N VAL A 109 4.66 15.28 -2.13
CA VAL A 109 4.86 16.66 -1.76
C VAL A 109 6.31 16.91 -1.33
N GLN A 110 6.82 16.03 -0.48
CA GLN A 110 8.15 16.22 0.11
C GLN A 110 9.25 16.15 -0.93
N TYR A 111 9.11 15.28 -1.91
CA TYR A 111 10.17 15.03 -2.90
C TYR A 111 9.82 15.52 -4.30
N GLY A 112 8.68 16.19 -4.44
CA GLY A 112 8.30 16.77 -5.73
C GLY A 112 8.10 15.75 -6.83
N VAL A 113 7.48 14.61 -6.49
CA VAL A 113 7.25 13.54 -7.46
C VAL A 113 5.77 13.52 -7.83
N ASP A 114 5.49 13.53 -9.12
CA ASP A 114 4.11 13.42 -9.60
C ASP A 114 3.58 12.01 -9.39
N VAL A 115 2.32 11.92 -8.99
CA VAL A 115 1.62 10.65 -8.89
C VAL A 115 0.69 10.55 -10.09
N GLU A 116 0.89 9.50 -10.89
CA GLU A 116 0.21 9.41 -12.17
C GLU A 116 -1.12 8.68 -12.08
N ASP A 117 -2.05 9.18 -12.88
CA ASP A 117 -3.29 8.48 -13.27
C ASP A 117 -4.02 7.78 -12.14
N GLU A 118 -4.12 6.46 -12.26
CA GLU A 118 -4.98 5.67 -11.39
C GLU A 118 -4.52 5.68 -9.95
N LEU A 119 -3.22 5.69 -9.71
CA LEU A 119 -2.74 5.73 -8.33
C LEU A 119 -3.13 7.04 -7.66
N ALA A 120 -3.28 8.11 -8.41
CA ALA A 120 -3.69 9.39 -7.84
C ALA A 120 -5.06 9.31 -7.18
N THR A 121 -5.90 8.34 -7.56
CA THR A 121 -7.23 8.19 -6.96
C THR A 121 -7.17 7.76 -5.51
N VAL A 122 -6.05 7.22 -5.05
CA VAL A 122 -5.92 6.78 -3.66
C VAL A 122 -5.52 7.92 -2.73
N LEU A 123 -5.10 9.05 -3.30
CA LEU A 123 -4.67 10.20 -2.51
C LEU A 123 -5.85 10.82 -1.75
N PRO A 124 -5.58 11.40 -0.58
CA PRO A 124 -6.65 12.07 0.15
C PRO A 124 -7.26 13.19 -0.68
N VAL A 125 -8.57 13.33 -0.59
CA VAL A 125 -9.27 14.39 -1.28
C VAL A 125 -9.10 15.68 -0.48
N GLU A 126 -8.65 16.73 -1.16
CA GLU A 126 -8.54 18.01 -0.52
C GLU A 126 -9.94 18.63 -0.37
N ASP A 127 -10.21 19.13 0.82
CA ASP A 127 -11.43 19.87 1.04
C ASP A 127 -11.28 21.22 0.38
N VAL A 128 -12.04 21.43 -0.65
CA VAL A 128 -12.06 22.71 -1.34
C VAL A 128 -13.30 23.45 -0.87
N ASP A 129 -13.10 24.41 -0.05
CA ASP A 129 -14.19 25.24 0.42
C ASP A 129 -14.33 26.46 -0.43
#